data_8d89739b96fd946abad0b0f29435c657
#
_entry.id   8d89739b96fd946abad0b0f29435c657
#
_cell.length_a   1.000
_cell.length_b   1.000
_cell.length_c   1.000
_cell.angle_alpha   90.00
_cell.angle_beta   90.00
_cell.angle_gamma   90.00
#
_symmetry.space_group_name_H-M   'P 1'
#
loop_
_entity.id
_entity.type
_entity.pdbx_description
1 polymer ?
#
loop_
_entity_poly.entity_id
_entity_poly.type
_entity_poly.pdbx_seq_one_letter_code
_entity_poly.pdbx_strand_id
1 'polypeptide(L)'
;MATILQLIKLPDGTLKVLVEGINRCQKVKPINEKQFMKFQVNVIEPISLNANDEKNLIHFIKSKFSDFIKLTKKVAPEVLASIEALDDCSQVIDSIASHLPLNVKSLKHFSKPMILQQRADGLIGYLQAYMDSVDVDRKVRNREKNKWKSLKENITSMSRSKLHRRN
;
A
#
# COMPACT_ATOMS: atom_id res chain seq x y z
N MET A 1 12.05 17.39 -3.79
CA MET A 1 13.53 17.41 -3.67
C MET A 1 13.94 16.13 -2.95
N ALA A 2 15.16 15.66 -3.19
CA ALA A 2 15.67 14.45 -2.55
C ALA A 2 17.19 14.57 -2.33
N THR A 3 17.71 13.88 -1.32
CA THR A 3 19.14 13.71 -1.08
C THR A 3 19.60 12.36 -1.61
N ILE A 4 20.75 12.32 -2.27
CA ILE A 4 21.38 11.07 -2.66
C ILE A 4 22.14 10.53 -1.45
N LEU A 5 21.68 9.39 -0.91
CA LEU A 5 22.33 8.72 0.23
C LEU A 5 23.47 7.83 -0.23
N GLN A 6 23.29 7.13 -1.36
CA GLN A 6 24.28 6.20 -1.88
C GLN A 6 24.20 6.09 -3.40
N LEU A 7 25.38 5.92 -4.02
CA LEU A 7 25.49 5.64 -5.45
C LEU A 7 26.41 4.45 -5.63
N ILE A 8 25.89 3.39 -6.27
CA ILE A 8 26.63 2.15 -6.55
C ILE A 8 26.67 1.95 -8.05
N LYS A 9 27.86 1.74 -8.60
CA LYS A 9 28.04 1.33 -9.99
C LYS A 9 28.15 -0.19 -10.05
N LEU A 10 27.24 -0.83 -10.76
CA LEU A 10 27.25 -2.28 -10.95
C LEU A 10 28.25 -2.67 -12.05
N PRO A 11 28.68 -3.97 -12.10
CA PRO A 11 29.62 -4.45 -13.10
C PRO A 11 29.15 -4.32 -14.55
N ASP A 12 27.83 -4.32 -14.78
CA ASP A 12 27.18 -4.13 -16.08
C ASP A 12 27.13 -2.64 -16.52
N GLY A 13 27.73 -1.73 -15.74
CA GLY A 13 27.72 -0.29 -15.99
C GLY A 13 26.46 0.44 -15.46
N THR A 14 25.46 -0.26 -14.94
CA THR A 14 24.25 0.33 -14.38
C THR A 14 24.57 1.08 -13.09
N LEU A 15 23.97 2.25 -12.94
CA LEU A 15 24.05 3.04 -11.69
C LEU A 15 22.81 2.77 -10.83
N LYS A 16 23.04 2.29 -9.61
CA LYS A 16 22.00 2.15 -8.59
C LYS A 16 22.13 3.28 -7.59
N VAL A 17 21.07 4.08 -7.45
CA VAL A 17 21.06 5.26 -6.59
C VAL A 17 20.03 5.08 -5.51
N LEU A 18 20.45 5.24 -4.24
CA LEU A 18 19.56 5.33 -3.10
C LEU A 18 19.30 6.80 -2.82
N VAL A 19 18.05 7.21 -2.80
CA VAL A 19 17.62 8.59 -2.58
C VAL A 19 16.63 8.67 -1.42
N GLU A 20 16.73 9.74 -0.63
CA GLU A 20 15.79 10.10 0.41
C GLU A 20 15.01 11.33 -0.03
N GLY A 21 13.67 11.22 -0.04
CA GLY A 21 12.78 12.34 -0.36
C GLY A 21 12.69 13.32 0.80
N ILE A 22 12.93 14.60 0.54
CA ILE A 22 12.87 15.67 1.56
C ILE A 22 11.58 16.46 1.40
N ASN A 23 11.36 17.06 0.25
CA ASN A 23 10.23 17.94 -0.02
C ASN A 23 9.52 17.57 -1.30
N ARG A 24 8.20 17.78 -1.31
CA ARG A 24 7.41 17.74 -2.53
C ARG A 24 7.62 19.00 -3.34
N CYS A 25 7.68 18.84 -4.66
CA CYS A 25 7.89 19.95 -5.57
C CYS A 25 6.96 19.81 -6.79
N GLN A 26 6.45 20.94 -7.23
CA GLN A 26 5.73 21.05 -8.50
C GLN A 26 6.68 21.56 -9.59
N LYS A 27 6.73 20.86 -10.70
CA LYS A 27 7.45 21.32 -11.89
C LYS A 27 6.76 22.56 -12.48
N VAL A 28 7.53 23.63 -12.70
CA VAL A 28 7.03 24.87 -13.31
C VAL A 28 7.36 24.87 -14.80
N LYS A 29 8.64 24.91 -15.14
CA LYS A 29 9.11 24.92 -16.54
C LYS A 29 10.47 24.24 -16.67
N PRO A 30 10.76 23.61 -17.83
CA PRO A 30 12.10 23.14 -18.13
C PRO A 30 13.06 24.33 -18.32
N ILE A 31 14.29 24.13 -17.86
CA ILE A 31 15.39 25.04 -18.16
C ILE A 31 16.28 24.34 -19.19
N ASN A 32 16.46 24.95 -20.36
CA ASN A 32 17.26 24.34 -21.42
C ASN A 32 18.75 24.37 -21.04
N GLU A 33 19.26 23.21 -20.67
CA GLU A 33 20.68 22.92 -20.56
C GLU A 33 21.05 21.73 -21.43
N LYS A 34 22.23 21.79 -22.09
CA LYS A 34 22.63 20.77 -23.07
C LYS A 34 23.11 19.45 -22.44
N GLN A 35 23.50 19.46 -21.16
CA GLN A 35 24.17 18.34 -20.52
C GLN A 35 23.21 17.48 -19.65
N PHE A 36 22.18 18.07 -19.08
CA PHE A 36 21.22 17.36 -18.20
C PHE A 36 19.87 18.08 -18.16
N MET A 37 18.83 17.33 -17.78
CA MET A 37 17.50 17.89 -17.63
C MET A 37 17.40 18.72 -16.34
N LYS A 38 17.06 19.99 -16.47
CA LYS A 38 16.89 20.94 -15.37
C LYS A 38 15.47 21.53 -15.40
N PHE A 39 14.86 21.65 -14.24
CA PHE A 39 13.53 22.21 -14.09
C PHE A 39 13.51 23.27 -13.00
N GLN A 40 12.77 24.35 -13.26
CA GLN A 40 12.35 25.24 -12.19
C GLN A 40 11.21 24.53 -11.44
N VAL A 41 11.31 24.51 -10.10
CA VAL A 41 10.33 23.85 -9.23
C VAL A 41 9.88 24.80 -8.13
N ASN A 42 8.61 24.69 -7.75
CA ASN A 42 8.10 25.30 -6.53
C ASN A 42 8.03 24.21 -5.45
N VAL A 43 8.56 24.50 -4.29
CA VAL A 43 8.38 23.63 -3.11
C VAL A 43 6.93 23.74 -2.65
N ILE A 44 6.31 22.61 -2.36
CA ILE A 44 4.93 22.54 -1.87
C ILE A 44 5.00 22.34 -0.38
N GLU A 45 4.53 23.33 0.35
CA GLU A 45 4.32 23.20 1.78
C GLU A 45 2.99 22.47 2.03
N PRO A 46 2.97 21.49 2.94
CA PRO A 46 1.71 20.83 3.31
C PRO A 46 0.78 21.86 3.97
N ILE A 47 -0.46 21.90 3.52
CA ILE A 47 -1.49 22.67 4.22
C ILE A 47 -1.80 21.90 5.52
N SER A 48 -1.39 22.44 6.66
CA SER A 48 -1.57 21.82 7.96
C SER A 48 -3.06 21.85 8.37
N LEU A 49 -3.48 20.80 9.02
CA LEU A 49 -4.76 20.74 9.75
C LEU A 49 -4.56 21.35 11.16
N ASN A 50 -5.66 21.57 11.88
CA ASN A 50 -5.58 21.86 13.31
C ASN A 50 -4.90 20.69 14.04
N ALA A 51 -4.07 20.98 15.04
CA ALA A 51 -3.24 19.97 15.71
C ALA A 51 -4.05 18.80 16.31
N ASN A 52 -5.27 19.04 16.76
CA ASN A 52 -6.14 17.97 17.28
C ASN A 52 -6.71 17.10 16.16
N ASP A 53 -7.13 17.72 15.06
CA ASP A 53 -7.67 16.99 13.90
C ASP A 53 -6.59 16.15 13.25
N GLU A 54 -5.37 16.66 13.17
CA GLU A 54 -4.22 15.93 12.65
C GLU A 54 -3.88 14.70 13.51
N LYS A 55 -3.85 14.83 14.84
CA LYS A 55 -3.62 13.70 15.75
C LYS A 55 -4.69 12.61 15.62
N ASN A 56 -5.96 13.02 15.55
CA ASN A 56 -7.08 12.09 15.36
C ASN A 56 -6.96 11.36 14.02
N LEU A 57 -6.60 12.08 12.96
CA LEU A 57 -6.41 11.53 11.63
C LEU A 57 -5.25 10.52 11.59
N ILE A 58 -4.12 10.86 12.20
CA ILE A 58 -2.96 9.95 12.35
C ILE A 58 -3.38 8.66 13.05
N HIS A 59 -4.06 8.77 14.18
CA HIS A 59 -4.51 7.61 14.94
C HIS A 59 -5.46 6.74 14.12
N PHE A 60 -6.40 7.34 13.40
CA PHE A 60 -7.34 6.61 12.55
C PHE A 60 -6.63 5.88 11.40
N ILE A 61 -5.68 6.53 10.72
CA ILE A 61 -4.90 5.92 9.63
C ILE A 61 -4.07 4.75 10.14
N LYS A 62 -3.36 4.91 11.27
CA LYS A 62 -2.56 3.86 11.89
C LYS A 62 -3.43 2.65 12.28
N SER A 63 -4.60 2.88 12.85
CA SER A 63 -5.56 1.82 13.19
C SER A 63 -6.02 1.05 11.95
N LYS A 64 -6.41 1.74 10.88
CA LYS A 64 -6.82 1.12 9.61
C LYS A 64 -5.69 0.32 8.96
N PHE A 65 -4.46 0.81 9.04
CA PHE A 65 -3.31 0.07 8.53
C PHE A 65 -2.99 -1.16 9.37
N SER A 66 -3.13 -1.10 10.69
CA SER A 66 -3.00 -2.28 11.56
C SER A 66 -4.01 -3.37 11.18
N ASP A 67 -5.28 -3.01 10.92
CA ASP A 67 -6.30 -3.97 10.47
C ASP A 67 -5.96 -4.57 9.10
N PHE A 68 -5.44 -3.74 8.18
CA PHE A 68 -4.95 -4.21 6.88
C PHE A 68 -3.81 -5.23 7.02
N ILE A 69 -2.84 -4.99 7.90
CA ILE A 69 -1.73 -5.94 8.16
C ILE A 69 -2.26 -7.27 8.72
N LYS A 70 -3.15 -7.22 9.72
CA LYS A 70 -3.76 -8.42 10.33
C LYS A 70 -4.51 -9.26 9.31
N LEU A 71 -5.23 -8.61 8.40
CA LEU A 71 -6.03 -9.30 7.37
C LEU A 71 -5.16 -9.91 6.27
N THR A 72 -4.18 -9.15 5.77
CA THR A 72 -3.39 -9.52 4.58
C THR A 72 -2.17 -10.36 4.90
N LYS A 73 -1.58 -10.19 6.08
CA LYS A 73 -0.30 -10.83 6.51
C LYS A 73 0.86 -10.64 5.51
N LYS A 74 0.80 -9.60 4.68
CA LYS A 74 1.79 -9.32 3.63
C LYS A 74 2.88 -8.37 4.05
N VAL A 75 2.69 -7.65 5.14
CA VAL A 75 3.61 -6.64 5.66
C VAL A 75 4.24 -7.17 6.93
N ALA A 76 5.54 -6.97 7.07
CA ALA A 76 6.28 -7.41 8.26
C ALA A 76 5.84 -6.61 9.50
N PRO A 77 5.77 -7.22 10.70
CA PRO A 77 5.35 -6.55 11.93
C PRO A 77 6.22 -5.33 12.29
N GLU A 78 7.51 -5.36 11.91
CA GLU A 78 8.48 -4.29 12.16
C GLU A 78 8.09 -2.97 11.48
N VAL A 79 7.39 -3.08 10.33
CA VAL A 79 6.87 -1.91 9.60
C VAL A 79 5.80 -1.19 10.43
N LEU A 80 4.96 -1.93 11.15
CA LEU A 80 3.97 -1.32 12.03
C LEU A 80 4.64 -0.50 13.13
N ALA A 81 5.67 -1.06 13.78
CA ALA A 81 6.40 -0.36 14.83
C ALA A 81 7.09 0.93 14.31
N SER A 82 7.65 0.90 13.09
CA SER A 82 8.26 2.09 12.49
C SER A 82 7.23 3.17 12.17
N ILE A 83 6.02 2.80 11.74
CA ILE A 83 4.94 3.75 11.45
C ILE A 83 4.32 4.29 12.74
N GLU A 84 4.21 3.49 13.79
CA GLU A 84 3.75 3.95 15.11
C GLU A 84 4.63 5.05 15.70
N ALA A 85 5.93 5.04 15.41
CA ALA A 85 6.88 6.03 15.87
C ALA A 85 6.79 7.39 15.11
N LEU A 86 6.02 7.49 14.04
CA LEU A 86 5.87 8.72 13.26
C LEU A 86 4.77 9.61 13.84
N ASP A 87 5.04 10.90 13.97
CA ASP A 87 4.09 11.90 14.50
C ASP A 87 3.61 12.90 13.44
N ASP A 88 4.22 12.93 12.27
CA ASP A 88 3.81 13.74 11.13
C ASP A 88 2.85 12.99 10.21
N CYS A 89 1.67 13.56 9.98
CA CYS A 89 0.62 12.91 9.19
C CYS A 89 1.05 12.67 7.73
N SER A 90 1.81 13.58 7.13
CA SER A 90 2.32 13.42 5.77
C SER A 90 3.29 12.25 5.66
N GLN A 91 4.20 12.11 6.65
CA GLN A 91 5.14 11.00 6.71
C GLN A 91 4.43 9.67 6.95
N VAL A 92 3.41 9.63 7.82
CA VAL A 92 2.59 8.44 8.05
C VAL A 92 1.92 7.97 6.76
N ILE A 93 1.27 8.89 6.02
CA ILE A 93 0.61 8.56 4.75
C ILE A 93 1.62 8.03 3.73
N ASP A 94 2.77 8.69 3.58
CA ASP A 94 3.80 8.29 2.61
C ASP A 94 4.44 6.96 2.96
N SER A 95 4.72 6.73 4.24
CA SER A 95 5.28 5.48 4.73
C SER A 95 4.31 4.32 4.48
N ILE A 96 3.05 4.46 4.85
CA ILE A 96 2.03 3.43 4.59
C ILE A 96 1.90 3.18 3.08
N ALA A 97 1.79 4.23 2.26
CA ALA A 97 1.64 4.09 0.81
C ALA A 97 2.80 3.32 0.16
N SER A 98 4.03 3.44 0.69
CA SER A 98 5.19 2.71 0.20
C SER A 98 5.12 1.19 0.40
N HIS A 99 4.36 0.74 1.41
CA HIS A 99 4.18 -0.68 1.73
C HIS A 99 2.91 -1.30 1.13
N LEU A 100 2.11 -0.51 0.40
CA LEU A 100 0.91 -1.01 -0.26
C LEU A 100 1.24 -1.52 -1.67
N PRO A 101 0.53 -2.54 -2.18
CA PRO A 101 0.68 -3.04 -3.54
C PRO A 101 0.04 -2.08 -4.56
N LEU A 102 0.52 -0.84 -4.57
CA LEU A 102 0.03 0.23 -5.43
C LEU A 102 0.73 0.19 -6.79
N ASN A 103 -0.02 0.45 -7.85
CA ASN A 103 0.60 0.72 -9.14
C ASN A 103 1.18 2.16 -9.18
N VAL A 104 2.06 2.43 -10.15
CA VAL A 104 2.73 3.74 -10.28
C VAL A 104 1.73 4.90 -10.44
N LYS A 105 0.57 4.67 -11.06
CA LYS A 105 -0.47 5.70 -11.21
C LYS A 105 -1.10 6.08 -9.88
N SER A 106 -1.41 5.08 -9.04
CA SER A 106 -1.95 5.29 -7.69
C SER A 106 -0.92 5.96 -6.77
N LEU A 107 0.35 5.52 -6.80
CA LEU A 107 1.44 6.20 -6.06
C LEU A 107 1.57 7.66 -6.46
N LYS A 108 1.51 7.97 -7.76
CA LYS A 108 1.53 9.37 -8.24
C LYS A 108 0.31 10.17 -7.74
N HIS A 109 -0.84 9.54 -7.54
CA HIS A 109 -2.00 10.23 -6.98
C HIS A 109 -1.72 10.71 -5.55
N PHE A 110 -1.16 9.86 -4.69
CA PHE A 110 -0.79 10.24 -3.32
C PHE A 110 0.38 11.25 -3.26
N SER A 111 1.20 11.30 -4.30
CA SER A 111 2.32 12.26 -4.39
C SER A 111 1.91 13.65 -4.92
N LYS A 112 0.67 13.83 -5.41
CA LYS A 112 0.20 15.14 -5.89
C LYS A 112 0.10 16.15 -4.75
N PRO A 113 0.24 17.46 -5.08
CA PRO A 113 -0.02 18.53 -4.11
C PRO A 113 -1.52 18.60 -3.82
N MET A 114 -1.96 17.82 -2.87
CA MET A 114 -3.33 17.78 -2.37
C MET A 114 -3.34 18.19 -0.90
N ILE A 115 -4.47 18.70 -0.44
CA ILE A 115 -4.73 18.94 0.98
C ILE A 115 -4.51 17.62 1.73
N LEU A 116 -3.88 17.68 2.89
CA LEU A 116 -3.52 16.52 3.71
C LEU A 116 -4.73 15.58 3.96
N GLN A 117 -5.90 16.18 4.23
CA GLN A 117 -7.15 15.45 4.40
C GLN A 117 -7.50 14.60 3.17
N GLN A 118 -7.42 15.16 1.96
CA GLN A 118 -7.75 14.43 0.73
C GLN A 118 -6.80 13.27 0.47
N ARG A 119 -5.52 13.41 0.84
CA ARG A 119 -4.54 12.33 0.75
C ARG A 119 -4.87 11.20 1.73
N ALA A 120 -5.23 11.58 2.96
CA ALA A 120 -5.65 10.64 3.99
C ALA A 120 -6.90 9.86 3.58
N ASP A 121 -7.94 10.57 3.10
CA ASP A 121 -9.19 9.97 2.62
C ASP A 121 -8.95 8.99 1.46
N GLY A 122 -8.09 9.37 0.53
CA GLY A 122 -7.69 8.51 -0.58
C GLY A 122 -6.98 7.23 -0.11
N LEU A 123 -6.06 7.35 0.88
CA LEU A 123 -5.37 6.21 1.45
C LEU A 123 -6.34 5.28 2.20
N ILE A 124 -7.20 5.85 3.03
CA ILE A 124 -8.21 5.11 3.81
C ILE A 124 -9.15 4.36 2.86
N GLY A 125 -9.65 5.05 1.82
CA GLY A 125 -10.49 4.45 0.80
C GLY A 125 -9.82 3.28 0.08
N TYR A 126 -8.53 3.41 -0.25
CA TYR A 126 -7.76 2.33 -0.84
C TYR A 126 -7.61 1.13 0.12
N LEU A 127 -7.24 1.38 1.38
CA LEU A 127 -7.10 0.32 2.39
C LEU A 127 -8.42 -0.44 2.57
N GLN A 128 -9.54 0.28 2.66
CA GLN A 128 -10.86 -0.32 2.81
C GLN A 128 -11.24 -1.17 1.59
N ALA A 129 -11.12 -0.62 0.38
CA ALA A 129 -11.43 -1.34 -0.85
C ALA A 129 -10.58 -2.61 -1.02
N TYR A 130 -9.29 -2.54 -0.63
CA TYR A 130 -8.42 -3.71 -0.67
C TYR A 130 -8.84 -4.77 0.34
N MET A 131 -9.16 -4.38 1.59
CA MET A 131 -9.64 -5.30 2.63
C MET A 131 -10.94 -5.98 2.20
N ASP A 132 -11.89 -5.23 1.64
CA ASP A 132 -13.15 -5.76 1.12
C ASP A 132 -12.91 -6.81 0.01
N SER A 133 -11.96 -6.55 -0.90
CA SER A 133 -11.60 -7.50 -1.97
C SER A 133 -11.03 -8.81 -1.41
N VAL A 134 -10.16 -8.72 -0.39
CA VAL A 134 -9.59 -9.91 0.27
C VAL A 134 -10.66 -10.73 0.98
N ASP A 135 -11.63 -10.09 1.62
CA ASP A 135 -12.74 -10.77 2.28
C ASP A 135 -13.68 -11.48 1.30
N VAL A 136 -13.95 -10.87 0.14
CA VAL A 136 -14.73 -11.50 -0.94
C VAL A 136 -13.99 -12.74 -1.45
N ASP A 137 -12.70 -12.63 -1.77
CA ASP A 137 -11.88 -13.76 -2.24
C ASP A 137 -11.86 -14.90 -1.21
N ARG A 138 -11.75 -14.59 0.07
CA ARG A 138 -11.79 -15.57 1.16
C ARG A 138 -13.13 -16.29 1.23
N LYS A 139 -14.24 -15.56 1.10
CA LYS A 139 -15.59 -16.14 1.08
C LYS A 139 -15.80 -17.06 -0.12
N VAL A 140 -15.33 -16.66 -1.31
CA VAL A 140 -15.40 -17.48 -2.53
C VAL A 140 -14.63 -18.77 -2.36
N ARG A 141 -13.36 -18.72 -1.94
CA ARG A 141 -12.53 -19.91 -1.71
C ARG A 141 -13.12 -20.86 -0.68
N ASN A 142 -13.70 -20.33 0.39
CA ASN A 142 -14.36 -21.16 1.40
C ASN A 142 -15.61 -21.85 0.85
N ARG A 143 -16.42 -21.19 0.01
CA ARG A 143 -17.56 -21.80 -0.66
C ARG A 143 -17.14 -22.93 -1.62
N GLU A 144 -16.11 -22.70 -2.40
CA GLU A 144 -15.56 -23.74 -3.29
C GLU A 144 -15.05 -24.95 -2.50
N LYS A 145 -14.26 -24.71 -1.45
CA LYS A 145 -13.74 -25.77 -0.59
C LYS A 145 -14.86 -26.62 0.04
N ASN A 146 -15.95 -25.98 0.48
CA ASN A 146 -17.10 -26.68 1.03
C ASN A 146 -17.85 -27.49 -0.04
N LYS A 147 -18.01 -26.97 -1.26
CA LYS A 147 -18.59 -27.73 -2.38
C LYS A 147 -17.75 -28.97 -2.72
N TRP A 148 -16.43 -28.83 -2.78
CA TRP A 148 -15.54 -29.96 -3.03
C TRP A 148 -15.59 -31.01 -1.92
N LYS A 149 -15.73 -30.59 -0.66
CA LYS A 149 -15.89 -31.51 0.47
C LYS A 149 -17.17 -32.29 0.37
N SER A 150 -18.31 -31.65 0.12
CA SER A 150 -19.62 -32.34 -0.04
C SER A 150 -19.66 -33.29 -1.24
N LEU A 151 -19.02 -32.92 -2.37
CA LEU A 151 -18.90 -33.80 -3.52
C LEU A 151 -18.08 -35.04 -3.21
N LYS A 152 -16.96 -34.93 -2.51
CA LYS A 152 -16.14 -36.07 -2.08
C LYS A 152 -16.93 -37.00 -1.14
N GLU A 153 -17.66 -36.45 -0.19
CA GLU A 153 -18.49 -37.23 0.73
C GLU A 153 -19.61 -37.99 -0.01
N ASN A 154 -20.27 -37.36 -0.98
CA ASN A 154 -21.27 -37.99 -1.82
C ASN A 154 -20.72 -39.14 -2.67
N ILE A 155 -19.54 -38.93 -3.32
CA ILE A 155 -18.88 -39.98 -4.11
C ILE A 155 -18.50 -41.16 -3.22
N THR A 156 -17.98 -40.89 -2.02
CA THR A 156 -17.57 -41.94 -1.09
C THR A 156 -18.80 -42.74 -0.58
N SER A 157 -19.91 -42.09 -0.30
CA SER A 157 -21.18 -42.74 0.12
C SER A 157 -21.79 -43.60 -0.99
N MET A 158 -21.76 -43.09 -2.25
CA MET A 158 -22.24 -43.87 -3.43
C MET A 158 -21.35 -45.10 -3.70
N SER A 159 -20.05 -44.98 -3.50
CA SER A 159 -19.14 -46.13 -3.65
C SER A 159 -19.39 -47.21 -2.60
N ARG A 160 -19.62 -46.80 -1.36
CA ARG A 160 -19.98 -47.76 -0.27
C ARG A 160 -21.32 -48.44 -0.51
N SER A 161 -22.34 -47.75 -0.99
CA SER A 161 -23.66 -48.33 -1.28
C SER A 161 -23.62 -49.30 -2.45
N LYS A 162 -22.75 -49.11 -3.45
CA LYS A 162 -22.55 -50.05 -4.57
C LYS A 162 -21.83 -51.33 -4.14
N LEU A 163 -20.92 -51.27 -3.17
CA LEU A 163 -20.24 -52.44 -2.62
C LEU A 163 -21.20 -53.32 -1.80
N HIS A 164 -22.15 -52.70 -1.05
CA HIS A 164 -23.14 -53.45 -0.24
C HIS A 164 -24.23 -54.13 -1.07
N ARG A 165 -24.44 -53.74 -2.35
CA ARG A 165 -25.42 -54.39 -3.27
C ARG A 165 -24.84 -55.55 -4.07
N ARG A 166 -23.53 -55.85 -3.95
CA ARG A 166 -22.88 -56.95 -4.68
C ARG A 166 -22.56 -58.17 -3.80
N ASN A 167 -22.84 -58.10 -2.53
CA ASN A 167 -22.81 -59.21 -1.60
C ASN A 167 -24.25 -59.57 -1.24
#